data_18711571a3bb020ced18782fb0c1c630
#
_entry.id   18711571a3bb020ced18782fb0c1c630
#
_cell.length_a   1.000
_cell.length_b   1.000
_cell.length_c   1.000
_cell.angle_alpha   90.00
_cell.angle_beta   90.00
_cell.angle_gamma   90.00
#
_symmetry.space_group_name_H-M   'P 1'
#
loop_
_entity.id
_entity.type
_entity.pdbx_description
1 polymer ?
#
loop_
_entity_poly.entity_id
_entity_poly.type
_entity_poly.pdbx_seq_one_letter_code
_entity_poly.pdbx_strand_id
1 'polypeptide(L)'
;MCWMGHPSSIGRKPAHRLGDAMTTIHLHETTTATPEQILAGLTDFGPGRGKLFGNSKDEYLQVHQMGDHDADVTEGSNGIWERLHYDWTDPHRIVMTTTDSNLWGGASGHTYTLTRQPGGRTDVDVDVVRDGKNLKGKALAGVLTVVGSRVLGKKLHESVAAIEVRSGGAPDPDVPPQGA
;
A
#
# COMPACT_ATOMS: atom_id res chain seq x y z
N MET A 1 -35.18 -26.01 51.49
CA MET A 1 -34.06 -26.16 50.53
C MET A 1 -34.62 -25.91 49.15
N CYS A 2 -34.51 -24.64 48.65
CA CYS A 2 -34.93 -24.27 47.30
C CYS A 2 -33.69 -24.00 46.45
N TRP A 3 -33.50 -24.76 45.42
CA TRP A 3 -32.45 -24.57 44.43
C TRP A 3 -32.99 -23.67 43.34
N MET A 4 -32.46 -22.43 43.23
CA MET A 4 -32.76 -21.55 42.09
C MET A 4 -31.68 -21.72 41.01
N GLY A 5 -32.09 -22.25 39.86
CA GLY A 5 -31.27 -22.36 38.67
C GLY A 5 -31.05 -21.00 38.03
N HIS A 6 -29.79 -20.68 37.68
CA HIS A 6 -29.44 -19.53 36.87
C HIS A 6 -29.70 -19.84 35.37
N PRO A 7 -30.30 -18.93 34.63
CA PRO A 7 -30.38 -19.10 33.18
C PRO A 7 -29.03 -18.74 32.51
N SER A 8 -28.49 -19.68 31.76
CA SER A 8 -27.32 -19.49 30.89
C SER A 8 -27.61 -18.43 29.85
N SER A 9 -26.83 -17.34 29.87
CA SER A 9 -26.87 -16.34 28.83
C SER A 9 -26.18 -16.89 27.58
N ILE A 10 -26.95 -17.22 26.56
CA ILE A 10 -26.48 -17.56 25.23
C ILE A 10 -25.87 -16.30 24.62
N GLY A 11 -24.55 -16.24 24.58
CA GLY A 11 -23.81 -15.18 23.89
C GLY A 11 -24.18 -15.16 22.40
N ARG A 12 -24.95 -14.17 22.00
CA ARG A 12 -25.18 -13.87 20.58
C ARG A 12 -23.85 -13.42 19.97
N LYS A 13 -23.30 -14.24 19.07
CA LYS A 13 -22.26 -13.79 18.16
C LYS A 13 -22.76 -12.53 17.45
N PRO A 14 -21.95 -11.46 17.34
CA PRO A 14 -22.34 -10.31 16.55
C PRO A 14 -22.58 -10.77 15.11
N ALA A 15 -23.76 -10.48 14.60
CA ALA A 15 -24.08 -10.69 13.20
C ALA A 15 -23.12 -9.83 12.36
N HIS A 16 -22.32 -10.45 11.52
CA HIS A 16 -21.59 -9.77 10.46
C HIS A 16 -22.62 -8.99 9.62
N ARG A 17 -22.61 -7.66 9.74
CA ARG A 17 -23.38 -6.80 8.82
C ARG A 17 -22.83 -7.01 7.41
N LEU A 18 -23.65 -7.58 6.54
CA LEU A 18 -23.45 -7.49 5.09
C LEU A 18 -23.53 -5.99 4.72
N GLY A 19 -22.40 -5.28 4.72
CA GLY A 19 -22.40 -3.84 4.46
C GLY A 19 -21.03 -3.21 4.28
N ASP A 20 -19.99 -3.78 4.86
CA ASP A 20 -18.65 -3.23 4.76
C ASP A 20 -17.85 -3.98 3.68
N ALA A 21 -17.88 -3.42 2.45
CA ALA A 21 -17.03 -3.90 1.35
C ALA A 21 -15.60 -3.39 1.54
N MET A 22 -15.01 -3.75 2.69
CA MET A 22 -13.60 -3.54 2.97
C MET A 22 -12.82 -4.77 2.51
N THR A 23 -11.77 -4.58 1.73
CA THR A 23 -10.85 -5.64 1.32
C THR A 23 -9.43 -5.30 1.75
N THR A 24 -8.69 -6.33 2.17
CA THR A 24 -7.25 -6.23 2.44
C THR A 24 -6.52 -7.14 1.46
N ILE A 25 -5.48 -6.62 0.83
CA ILE A 25 -4.66 -7.32 -0.14
C ILE A 25 -3.23 -7.26 0.36
N HIS A 26 -2.61 -8.43 0.53
CA HIS A 26 -1.21 -8.57 0.92
C HIS A 26 -0.37 -8.81 -0.33
N LEU A 27 0.70 -8.06 -0.48
CA LEU A 27 1.64 -8.15 -1.58
C LEU A 27 3.05 -8.33 -1.02
N HIS A 28 3.90 -9.04 -1.74
CA HIS A 28 5.29 -9.26 -1.38
C HIS A 28 6.16 -9.16 -2.62
N GLU A 29 7.33 -8.52 -2.48
CA GLU A 29 8.36 -8.42 -3.50
C GLU A 29 9.73 -8.43 -2.82
N THR A 30 10.74 -9.06 -3.47
CA THR A 30 12.13 -9.02 -3.01
C THR A 30 12.96 -8.27 -4.02
N THR A 31 13.82 -7.34 -3.55
CA THR A 31 14.59 -6.42 -4.39
C THR A 31 16.04 -6.32 -3.94
N THR A 32 16.94 -5.89 -4.83
CA THR A 32 18.32 -5.52 -4.51
C THR A 32 18.43 -4.05 -4.04
N ALA A 33 17.37 -3.25 -4.19
CA ALA A 33 17.33 -1.90 -3.63
C ALA A 33 17.33 -1.97 -2.09
N THR A 34 18.06 -1.07 -1.44
CA THR A 34 18.08 -0.99 0.01
C THR A 34 16.77 -0.41 0.56
N PRO A 35 16.40 -0.63 1.85
CA PRO A 35 15.23 -0.01 2.45
C PRO A 35 15.21 1.52 2.28
N GLU A 36 16.37 2.16 2.39
CA GLU A 36 16.51 3.61 2.23
C GLU A 36 16.23 4.07 0.80
N GLN A 37 16.63 3.27 -0.22
CA GLN A 37 16.34 3.54 -1.61
C GLN A 37 14.85 3.37 -1.92
N ILE A 38 14.20 2.35 -1.35
CA ILE A 38 12.75 2.16 -1.48
C ILE A 38 12.02 3.31 -0.80
N LEU A 39 12.38 3.67 0.43
CA LEU A 39 11.82 4.83 1.14
C LEU A 39 11.96 6.12 0.31
N ALA A 40 13.17 6.41 -0.18
CA ALA A 40 13.42 7.58 -1.01
C ALA A 40 12.55 7.61 -2.27
N GLY A 41 12.33 6.44 -2.91
CA GLY A 41 11.43 6.33 -4.05
C GLY A 41 9.97 6.57 -3.69
N LEU A 42 9.50 6.02 -2.56
CA LEU A 42 8.13 6.18 -2.08
C LEU A 42 7.82 7.64 -1.69
N THR A 43 8.79 8.37 -1.16
CA THR A 43 8.65 9.75 -0.66
C THR A 43 9.14 10.82 -1.64
N ASP A 44 9.55 10.44 -2.86
CA ASP A 44 9.85 11.41 -3.92
C ASP A 44 8.55 11.85 -4.60
N PHE A 45 8.08 13.03 -4.25
CA PHE A 45 6.91 13.68 -4.84
C PHE A 45 7.29 14.67 -5.95
N GLY A 46 8.46 14.52 -6.55
CA GLY A 46 8.94 15.34 -7.66
C GLY A 46 8.32 14.98 -9.00
N PRO A 47 8.63 15.78 -10.05
CA PRO A 47 8.21 15.49 -11.42
C PRO A 47 8.70 14.12 -11.89
N GLY A 48 7.82 13.38 -12.57
CA GLY A 48 8.12 12.03 -13.04
C GLY A 48 7.73 10.92 -12.05
N ARG A 49 7.05 11.24 -10.95
CA ARG A 49 6.50 10.24 -10.04
C ARG A 49 5.64 9.21 -10.77
N GLY A 50 4.86 9.64 -11.76
CA GLY A 50 4.05 8.75 -12.59
C GLY A 50 4.84 7.69 -13.37
N LYS A 51 6.17 7.84 -13.50
CA LYS A 51 7.05 6.82 -14.09
C LYS A 51 7.41 5.73 -13.07
N LEU A 52 7.45 6.07 -11.78
CA LEU A 52 7.67 5.12 -10.69
C LEU A 52 6.35 4.45 -10.29
N PHE A 53 5.29 5.24 -10.19
CA PHE A 53 3.98 4.80 -9.71
C PHE A 53 2.91 5.15 -10.73
N GLY A 54 2.51 4.20 -11.57
CA GLY A 54 1.56 4.41 -12.66
C GLY A 54 0.15 4.87 -12.23
N ASN A 55 -0.15 4.81 -10.93
CA ASN A 55 -1.36 5.34 -10.30
C ASN A 55 -1.20 6.76 -9.74
N SER A 56 -0.01 7.36 -9.84
CA SER A 56 0.30 8.72 -9.38
C SER A 56 0.82 9.55 -10.55
N LYS A 57 -0.09 9.96 -11.45
CA LYS A 57 0.27 10.80 -12.59
C LYS A 57 0.55 12.22 -12.15
N ASP A 58 1.54 12.86 -12.78
CA ASP A 58 1.99 14.21 -12.46
C ASP A 58 0.84 15.24 -12.49
N GLU A 59 -0.16 15.07 -13.34
CA GLU A 59 -1.34 15.95 -13.46
C GLU A 59 -2.29 15.90 -12.24
N TYR A 60 -2.21 14.82 -11.41
CA TYR A 60 -2.97 14.66 -10.18
C TYR A 60 -2.14 14.97 -8.95
N LEU A 61 -0.81 14.98 -9.09
CA LEU A 61 0.11 15.12 -7.97
C LEU A 61 0.06 16.52 -7.38
N GLN A 62 -0.33 16.62 -6.12
CA GLN A 62 -0.31 17.86 -5.36
C GLN A 62 0.19 17.61 -3.95
N VAL A 63 1.35 18.17 -3.61
CA VAL A 63 1.88 18.17 -2.25
C VAL A 63 1.24 19.32 -1.48
N HIS A 64 0.49 19.02 -0.43
CA HIS A 64 -0.18 20.01 0.43
C HIS A 64 0.69 20.41 1.61
N GLN A 65 1.40 19.41 2.17
CA GLN A 65 2.34 19.59 3.27
C GLN A 65 3.49 18.60 3.11
N MET A 66 4.67 18.99 3.53
CA MET A 66 5.87 18.15 3.57
C MET A 66 6.62 18.44 4.87
N GLY A 67 6.77 17.43 5.72
CA GLY A 67 7.58 17.43 6.92
C GLY A 67 8.84 16.58 6.76
N ASP A 68 9.58 16.40 7.85
CA ASP A 68 10.80 15.60 7.85
C ASP A 68 10.48 14.10 7.71
N HIS A 69 9.35 13.66 8.26
CA HIS A 69 8.93 12.25 8.29
C HIS A 69 7.46 12.03 7.96
N ASP A 70 6.81 13.02 7.35
CA ASP A 70 5.40 12.95 6.93
C ASP A 70 5.14 13.82 5.71
N ALA A 71 4.04 13.54 5.01
CA ALA A 71 3.54 14.39 3.94
C ALA A 71 2.03 14.21 3.74
N ASP A 72 1.35 15.29 3.36
CA ASP A 72 -0.01 15.26 2.83
C ASP A 72 0.02 15.47 1.32
N VAL A 73 -0.43 14.49 0.56
CA VAL A 73 -0.33 14.48 -0.90
C VAL A 73 -1.62 14.02 -1.54
N THR A 74 -2.08 14.72 -2.58
CA THR A 74 -3.11 14.19 -3.48
C THR A 74 -2.43 13.51 -4.66
N GLU A 75 -2.83 12.29 -4.94
CA GLU A 75 -2.36 11.47 -6.04
C GLU A 75 -3.53 10.86 -6.80
N GLY A 76 -3.30 10.45 -8.04
CA GLY A 76 -4.35 9.80 -8.81
C GLY A 76 -4.00 9.53 -10.26
N SER A 77 -4.91 8.86 -10.92
CA SER A 77 -4.88 8.59 -12.37
C SER A 77 -6.26 8.22 -12.88
N ASN A 78 -6.53 8.49 -14.16
CA ASN A 78 -7.74 8.04 -14.84
C ASN A 78 -9.06 8.41 -14.13
N GLY A 79 -9.12 9.60 -13.52
CA GLY A 79 -10.31 10.09 -12.82
C GLY A 79 -10.50 9.53 -11.40
N ILE A 80 -9.56 8.73 -10.91
CA ILE A 80 -9.53 8.26 -9.52
C ILE A 80 -8.42 9.03 -8.81
N TRP A 81 -8.75 9.62 -7.67
CA TRP A 81 -7.78 10.35 -6.86
C TRP A 81 -7.97 10.05 -5.37
N GLU A 82 -6.87 10.14 -4.63
CA GLU A 82 -6.79 10.02 -3.18
C GLU A 82 -5.94 11.14 -2.61
N ARG A 83 -6.35 11.72 -1.50
CA ARG A 83 -5.48 12.48 -0.61
C ARG A 83 -4.97 11.53 0.46
N LEU A 84 -3.67 11.39 0.54
CA LEU A 84 -2.97 10.48 1.43
C LEU A 84 -2.15 11.28 2.43
N HIS A 85 -2.24 10.87 3.69
CA HIS A 85 -1.25 11.23 4.70
C HIS A 85 -0.21 10.13 4.74
N TYR A 86 1.03 10.47 4.42
CA TYR A 86 2.20 9.62 4.51
C TYR A 86 2.87 9.81 5.87
N ASP A 87 3.27 8.73 6.52
CA ASP A 87 4.07 8.71 7.74
C ASP A 87 5.20 7.68 7.57
N TRP A 88 6.45 8.15 7.70
CA TRP A 88 7.67 7.34 7.68
C TRP A 88 8.58 7.67 8.88
N THR A 89 7.97 7.99 10.03
CA THR A 89 8.69 8.15 11.30
C THR A 89 9.52 6.90 11.62
N ASP A 90 9.00 5.71 11.29
CA ASP A 90 9.80 4.49 11.17
C ASP A 90 10.23 4.32 9.71
N PRO A 91 11.56 4.45 9.38
CA PRO A 91 12.02 4.34 7.99
C PRO A 91 11.88 2.96 7.39
N HIS A 92 11.57 1.95 8.19
CA HIS A 92 11.27 0.59 7.74
C HIS A 92 9.77 0.32 7.59
N ARG A 93 8.92 1.27 7.97
CA ARG A 93 7.47 1.14 7.91
C ARG A 93 6.81 2.43 7.45
N ILE A 94 6.41 2.48 6.19
CA ILE A 94 5.75 3.63 5.59
C ILE A 94 4.24 3.40 5.59
N VAL A 95 3.50 4.26 6.28
CA VAL A 95 2.03 4.20 6.38
C VAL A 95 1.43 5.33 5.54
N MET A 96 0.51 4.98 4.68
CA MET A 96 -0.23 5.91 3.83
C MET A 96 -1.72 5.77 4.17
N THR A 97 -2.29 6.77 4.82
CA THR A 97 -3.70 6.77 5.22
C THR A 97 -4.52 7.63 4.28
N THR A 98 -5.60 7.11 3.72
CA THR A 98 -6.53 7.88 2.90
C THR A 98 -7.29 8.88 3.77
N THR A 99 -7.04 10.18 3.59
CA THR A 99 -7.73 11.26 4.30
C THR A 99 -8.93 11.78 3.51
N ASP A 100 -8.87 11.75 2.18
CA ASP A 100 -9.98 12.00 1.27
C ASP A 100 -9.79 11.27 -0.06
N SER A 101 -10.88 10.99 -0.77
CA SER A 101 -10.87 10.34 -2.08
C SER A 101 -12.24 10.44 -2.73
N ASN A 102 -12.30 10.32 -4.05
CA ASN A 102 -13.58 10.20 -4.74
C ASN A 102 -14.18 8.78 -4.72
N LEU A 103 -13.42 7.74 -4.34
CA LEU A 103 -13.89 6.35 -4.28
C LEU A 103 -13.72 5.67 -2.92
N TRP A 104 -12.66 6.05 -2.16
CA TRP A 104 -12.23 5.32 -0.97
C TRP A 104 -12.63 6.03 0.31
N GLY A 105 -12.97 5.26 1.34
CA GLY A 105 -13.28 5.74 2.68
C GLY A 105 -12.04 5.81 3.58
N GLY A 106 -12.22 6.36 4.78
CA GLY A 106 -11.12 6.64 5.71
C GLY A 106 -10.44 5.42 6.33
N ALA A 107 -10.97 4.20 6.15
CA ALA A 107 -10.26 2.97 6.51
C ALA A 107 -9.26 2.51 5.44
N SER A 108 -9.27 3.15 4.27
CA SER A 108 -8.37 2.82 3.16
C SER A 108 -6.96 3.33 3.41
N GLY A 109 -6.00 2.67 2.79
CA GLY A 109 -4.61 3.06 2.87
C GLY A 109 -3.67 1.95 2.44
N HIS A 110 -2.38 2.23 2.56
CA HIS A 110 -1.29 1.29 2.28
C HIS A 110 -0.31 1.29 3.44
N THR A 111 0.25 0.13 3.75
CA THR A 111 1.38 0.03 4.67
C THR A 111 2.48 -0.75 3.97
N TYR A 112 3.65 -0.14 3.83
CA TYR A 112 4.87 -0.82 3.37
C TYR A 112 5.71 -1.19 4.58
N THR A 113 6.19 -2.43 4.62
CA THR A 113 7.17 -2.90 5.60
C THR A 113 8.41 -3.36 4.85
N LEU A 114 9.56 -2.78 5.19
CA LEU A 114 10.83 -3.00 4.52
C LEU A 114 11.75 -3.82 5.45
N THR A 115 12.06 -5.05 5.06
CA THR A 115 12.90 -5.95 5.86
C THR A 115 14.19 -6.25 5.13
N ARG A 116 15.33 -5.81 5.72
CA ARG A 116 16.65 -6.15 5.17
C ARG A 116 16.95 -7.62 5.37
N GLN A 117 17.31 -8.29 4.29
CA GLN A 117 17.67 -9.69 4.26
C GLN A 117 19.20 -9.89 4.19
N PRO A 118 19.70 -11.06 4.62
CA PRO A 118 21.08 -11.47 4.34
C PRO A 118 21.36 -11.43 2.84
N GLY A 119 22.59 -11.04 2.45
CA GLY A 119 22.96 -10.91 1.04
C GLY A 119 22.60 -9.57 0.40
N GLY A 120 22.14 -8.57 1.21
CA GLY A 120 21.93 -7.19 0.74
C GLY A 120 20.58 -6.98 0.04
N ARG A 121 19.69 -7.96 0.08
CA ARG A 121 18.31 -7.85 -0.43
C ARG A 121 17.39 -7.17 0.57
N THR A 122 16.26 -6.68 0.07
CA THR A 122 15.16 -6.13 0.88
C THR A 122 13.86 -6.84 0.49
N ASP A 123 13.15 -7.36 1.49
CA ASP A 123 11.77 -7.76 1.32
C ASP A 123 10.86 -6.54 1.51
N VAL A 124 9.94 -6.36 0.58
CA VAL A 124 8.95 -5.29 0.54
C VAL A 124 7.57 -5.94 0.68
N ASP A 125 7.03 -5.90 1.89
CA ASP A 125 5.68 -6.36 2.18
C ASP A 125 4.72 -5.17 2.13
N VAL A 126 3.57 -5.32 1.45
CA VAL A 126 2.59 -4.25 1.32
C VAL A 126 1.20 -4.73 1.67
N ASP A 127 0.59 -4.09 2.65
CA ASP A 127 -0.82 -4.24 2.97
C ASP A 127 -1.60 -3.11 2.31
N VAL A 128 -2.55 -3.46 1.44
CA VAL A 128 -3.45 -2.51 0.78
C VAL A 128 -4.85 -2.71 1.32
N VAL A 129 -5.38 -1.71 2.01
CA VAL A 129 -6.76 -1.71 2.51
C VAL A 129 -7.61 -0.83 1.61
N ARG A 130 -8.76 -1.34 1.19
CA ARG A 130 -9.73 -0.61 0.37
C ARG A 130 -11.13 -0.70 0.98
N ASP A 131 -11.62 0.43 1.46
CA ASP A 131 -12.97 0.63 1.94
C ASP A 131 -13.73 1.49 0.94
N GLY A 132 -14.75 0.93 0.29
CA GLY A 132 -15.50 1.63 -0.74
C GLY A 132 -16.44 2.69 -0.17
N LYS A 133 -16.14 3.99 -0.36
CA LYS A 133 -16.93 5.14 0.11
C LYS A 133 -18.32 5.23 -0.54
N ASN A 134 -18.44 4.79 -1.77
CA ASN A 134 -19.67 4.86 -2.57
C ASN A 134 -19.89 3.57 -3.38
N LEU A 135 -20.98 3.50 -4.14
CA LEU A 135 -21.31 2.30 -4.89
C LEU A 135 -20.21 1.88 -5.89
N LYS A 136 -19.58 2.84 -6.56
CA LYS A 136 -18.45 2.57 -7.48
C LYS A 136 -17.23 2.05 -6.72
N GLY A 137 -16.89 2.67 -5.57
CA GLY A 137 -15.80 2.23 -4.70
C GLY A 137 -16.05 0.82 -4.16
N LYS A 138 -17.28 0.53 -3.70
CA LYS A 138 -17.66 -0.82 -3.23
C LYS A 138 -17.58 -1.87 -4.33
N ALA A 139 -18.03 -1.55 -5.53
CA ALA A 139 -17.92 -2.46 -6.67
C ALA A 139 -16.44 -2.72 -7.02
N LEU A 140 -15.61 -1.68 -7.03
CA LEU A 140 -14.17 -1.80 -7.30
C LEU A 140 -13.45 -2.59 -6.19
N ALA A 141 -13.76 -2.34 -4.91
CA ALA A 141 -13.23 -3.14 -3.80
C ALA A 141 -13.59 -4.62 -3.96
N GLY A 142 -14.81 -4.94 -4.36
CA GLY A 142 -15.24 -6.31 -4.67
C GLY A 142 -14.42 -6.96 -5.80
N VAL A 143 -14.14 -6.22 -6.88
CA VAL A 143 -13.26 -6.71 -7.96
C VAL A 143 -11.84 -6.95 -7.43
N LEU A 144 -11.30 -6.02 -6.64
CA LEU A 144 -9.97 -6.15 -6.04
C LEU A 144 -9.85 -7.34 -5.09
N THR A 145 -10.94 -7.78 -4.46
CA THR A 145 -10.94 -9.00 -3.64
C THR A 145 -10.60 -10.25 -4.48
N VAL A 146 -10.97 -10.27 -5.75
CA VAL A 146 -10.77 -11.43 -6.64
C VAL A 146 -9.45 -11.36 -7.40
N VAL A 147 -9.11 -10.19 -7.95
CA VAL A 147 -7.95 -10.05 -8.86
C VAL A 147 -6.87 -9.11 -8.32
N GLY A 148 -7.09 -8.51 -7.15
CA GLY A 148 -6.25 -7.43 -6.63
C GLY A 148 -4.81 -7.84 -6.42
N SER A 149 -4.55 -9.00 -5.85
CA SER A 149 -3.18 -9.50 -5.63
C SER A 149 -2.38 -9.61 -6.94
N ARG A 150 -3.01 -10.09 -8.02
CA ARG A 150 -2.35 -10.21 -9.32
C ARG A 150 -2.08 -8.83 -9.96
N VAL A 151 -3.10 -7.94 -9.95
CA VAL A 151 -2.99 -6.63 -10.60
C VAL A 151 -2.07 -5.70 -9.81
N LEU A 152 -2.25 -5.62 -8.50
CA LEU A 152 -1.43 -4.77 -7.64
C LEU A 152 -0.03 -5.34 -7.45
N GLY A 153 0.14 -6.67 -7.40
CA GLY A 153 1.45 -7.32 -7.35
C GLY A 153 2.31 -6.99 -8.57
N LYS A 154 1.71 -7.03 -9.78
CA LYS A 154 2.42 -6.58 -10.99
C LYS A 154 2.83 -5.10 -10.89
N LYS A 155 1.96 -4.23 -10.34
CA LYS A 155 2.28 -2.82 -10.15
C LYS A 155 3.37 -2.59 -9.11
N LEU A 156 3.36 -3.35 -8.01
CA LEU A 156 4.43 -3.31 -7.03
C LEU A 156 5.77 -3.70 -7.66
N HIS A 157 5.81 -4.81 -8.38
CA HIS A 157 7.01 -5.26 -9.10
C HIS A 157 7.54 -4.18 -10.06
N GLU A 158 6.68 -3.58 -10.91
CA GLU A 158 7.05 -2.50 -11.83
C GLU A 158 7.64 -1.29 -11.08
N SER A 159 7.04 -0.89 -9.94
CA SER A 159 7.48 0.25 -9.15
C SER A 159 8.82 -0.03 -8.45
N VAL A 160 8.98 -1.20 -7.85
CA VAL A 160 10.23 -1.63 -7.20
C VAL A 160 11.36 -1.70 -8.21
N ALA A 161 11.14 -2.33 -9.37
CA ALA A 161 12.13 -2.40 -10.44
C ALA A 161 12.54 -1.01 -10.96
N ALA A 162 11.58 -0.08 -11.08
CA ALA A 162 11.87 1.30 -11.47
C ALA A 162 12.73 2.05 -10.43
N ILE A 163 12.50 1.80 -9.13
CA ILE A 163 13.32 2.34 -8.04
C ILE A 163 14.73 1.74 -8.09
N GLU A 164 14.88 0.43 -8.30
CA GLU A 164 16.19 -0.22 -8.46
C GLU A 164 17.01 0.42 -9.57
N VAL A 165 16.42 0.55 -10.76
CA VAL A 165 17.08 1.17 -11.92
C VAL A 165 17.49 2.61 -11.64
N ARG A 166 16.61 3.39 -11.02
CA ARG A 166 16.87 4.79 -10.67
C ARG A 166 17.98 4.95 -9.62
N SER A 167 18.05 4.02 -8.69
CA SER A 167 19.04 4.02 -7.59
C SER A 167 20.41 3.46 -8.01
N GLY A 168 20.57 3.04 -9.27
CA GLY A 168 21.78 2.40 -9.76
C GLY A 168 22.00 1.04 -9.09
N GLY A 169 20.95 0.21 -9.04
CA GLY A 169 20.92 -1.05 -8.33
C GLY A 169 22.24 -1.81 -8.42
N ALA A 170 22.81 -2.22 -7.28
CA ALA A 170 23.99 -3.08 -7.29
C ALA A 170 23.63 -4.35 -8.09
N PRO A 171 24.48 -4.81 -9.02
CA PRO A 171 24.23 -6.04 -9.72
C PRO A 171 24.05 -7.17 -8.70
N ASP A 172 23.02 -7.98 -8.89
CA ASP A 172 22.74 -9.14 -8.04
C ASP A 172 24.02 -10.02 -8.02
N PRO A 173 24.66 -10.21 -6.84
CA PRO A 173 25.87 -11.00 -6.76
C PRO A 173 25.69 -12.47 -7.16
N ASP A 174 24.44 -12.94 -7.22
CA ASP A 174 24.09 -14.32 -7.59
C ASP A 174 23.70 -14.46 -9.06
N VAL A 175 23.62 -13.36 -9.83
CA VAL A 175 23.42 -13.41 -11.29
C VAL A 175 24.78 -13.37 -11.98
N PRO A 176 25.21 -14.49 -12.65
CA PRO A 176 26.46 -14.48 -13.39
C PRO A 176 26.39 -13.43 -14.51
N PRO A 177 27.52 -12.75 -14.83
CA PRO A 177 27.55 -11.75 -15.88
C PRO A 177 27.09 -12.38 -17.18
N GLN A 178 26.01 -11.88 -17.76
CA GLN A 178 25.51 -12.28 -19.06
C GLN A 178 26.57 -11.89 -20.09
N GLY A 179 27.19 -12.88 -20.66
CA GLY A 179 28.27 -12.96 -21.61
C GLY A 179 28.71 -11.71 -22.38
N ALA A 180 30.03 -11.56 -22.45
CA ALA A 180 30.72 -10.86 -23.51
C ALA A 180 30.69 -11.68 -24.78
#